data_57c487601d7ea27ac8e141f338264534
#
_entry.id   57c487601d7ea27ac8e141f338264534
#
_cell.length_a   1.000
_cell.length_b   1.000
_cell.length_c   1.000
_cell.angle_alpha   90.00
_cell.angle_beta   90.00
_cell.angle_gamma   90.00
#
_symmetry.space_group_name_H-M   'P 1'
#
loop_
_entity.id
_entity.type
_entity.pdbx_description
1 polymer ?
#
loop_
_entity_poly.entity_id
_entity_poly.type
_entity_poly.pdbx_seq_one_letter_code
_entity_poly.pdbx_strand_id
1 'polypeptide(L)'
;HYFGSKEEMFLAAMRHILTLYGAEVRGALAAAEGPEGRVRAILRASFSPGNFRREAVGAWLNFWVLAQTVPEAKRLLAIYQGRLRSNLASALRPLAGARAEAVAQGLGALIDGLYLREVLKSGPPDGAAAVATALEYLEAELRKPLIS
;
A
#
# COMPACT_ATOMS: atom_id res chain seq x y z
N HIS A 1 7.61 28.44 -9.01
CA HIS A 1 7.95 27.39 -9.96
C HIS A 1 6.72 26.98 -10.79
N TYR A 2 6.91 26.85 -12.05
CA TYR A 2 5.84 26.49 -12.97
C TYR A 2 5.90 24.98 -13.29
N PHE A 3 4.79 24.30 -13.05
CA PHE A 3 4.62 22.93 -13.52
C PHE A 3 4.11 22.94 -14.95
N GLY A 4 4.64 22.10 -15.80
CA GLY A 4 4.02 21.86 -17.07
C GLY A 4 2.65 21.22 -16.89
N SER A 5 1.77 21.42 -17.86
CA SER A 5 0.45 20.78 -17.87
C SER A 5 0.55 19.25 -17.73
N LYS A 6 1.66 18.68 -18.20
CA LYS A 6 1.94 17.25 -18.11
C LYS A 6 2.06 16.79 -16.65
N GLU A 7 2.80 17.56 -15.83
CA GLU A 7 2.91 17.23 -14.40
C GLU A 7 1.59 17.41 -13.68
N GLU A 8 0.85 18.48 -13.99
CA GLU A 8 -0.47 18.70 -13.41
C GLU A 8 -1.44 17.56 -13.76
N MET A 9 -1.42 17.11 -15.00
CA MET A 9 -2.24 15.98 -15.42
C MET A 9 -1.85 14.70 -14.69
N PHE A 10 -0.55 14.47 -14.51
CA PHE A 10 -0.06 13.30 -13.79
C PHE A 10 -0.51 13.31 -12.34
N LEU A 11 -0.41 14.46 -11.67
CA LEU A 11 -0.85 14.60 -10.28
C LEU A 11 -2.36 14.37 -10.13
N ALA A 12 -3.15 14.88 -11.09
CA ALA A 12 -4.60 14.64 -11.10
C ALA A 12 -4.90 13.16 -11.25
N ALA A 13 -4.17 12.47 -12.14
CA ALA A 13 -4.32 11.04 -12.32
C ALA A 13 -3.97 10.26 -11.05
N MET A 14 -2.90 10.67 -10.36
CA MET A 14 -2.52 10.02 -9.09
C MET A 14 -3.53 10.25 -8.00
N ARG A 15 -4.11 11.46 -7.90
CA ARG A 15 -5.19 11.71 -6.95
C ARG A 15 -6.37 10.77 -7.20
N HIS A 16 -6.69 10.55 -8.47
CA HIS A 16 -7.78 9.63 -8.85
C HIS A 16 -7.45 8.20 -8.44
N ILE A 17 -6.24 7.73 -8.74
CA ILE A 17 -5.77 6.39 -8.35
C ILE A 17 -5.86 6.22 -6.82
N LEU A 18 -5.40 7.22 -6.06
CA LEU A 18 -5.44 7.18 -4.60
C LEU A 18 -6.87 7.17 -4.07
N THR A 19 -7.77 7.90 -4.71
CA THR A 19 -9.19 7.92 -4.33
C THR A 19 -9.83 6.55 -4.54
N LEU A 20 -9.56 5.91 -5.68
CA LEU A 20 -10.07 4.58 -5.98
C LEU A 20 -9.50 3.54 -5.01
N TYR A 21 -8.21 3.61 -4.74
CA TYR A 21 -7.58 2.70 -3.80
C TYR A 21 -8.17 2.85 -2.39
N GLY A 22 -8.34 4.08 -1.94
CA GLY A 22 -8.95 4.35 -0.62
C GLY A 22 -10.36 3.82 -0.51
N ALA A 23 -11.16 3.97 -1.58
CA ALA A 23 -12.54 3.44 -1.61
C ALA A 23 -12.53 1.92 -1.55
N GLU A 24 -11.62 1.28 -2.27
CA GLU A 24 -11.50 -0.19 -2.25
C GLU A 24 -11.11 -0.70 -0.87
N VAL A 25 -10.14 -0.04 -0.22
CA VAL A 25 -9.72 -0.41 1.14
C VAL A 25 -10.88 -0.25 2.12
N ARG A 26 -11.62 0.86 2.05
CA ARG A 26 -12.77 1.07 2.95
C ARG A 26 -13.83 -0.02 2.76
N GLY A 27 -14.11 -0.37 1.50
CA GLY A 27 -15.06 -1.45 1.21
C GLY A 27 -14.59 -2.79 1.75
N ALA A 28 -13.32 -3.10 1.55
CA ALA A 28 -12.73 -4.35 2.03
C ALA A 28 -12.75 -4.42 3.57
N LEU A 29 -12.44 -3.32 4.24
CA LEU A 29 -12.47 -3.26 5.70
C LEU A 29 -13.89 -3.42 6.26
N ALA A 30 -14.87 -2.82 5.58
CA ALA A 30 -16.27 -2.94 6.00
C ALA A 30 -16.77 -4.39 5.93
N ALA A 31 -16.25 -5.17 4.98
CA ALA A 31 -16.65 -6.57 4.80
C ALA A 31 -15.79 -7.55 5.61
N ALA A 32 -14.68 -7.09 6.19
CA ALA A 32 -13.74 -7.95 6.90
C ALA A 32 -14.24 -8.31 8.29
N GLU A 33 -13.87 -9.51 8.74
CA GLU A 33 -14.22 -9.99 10.07
C GLU A 33 -12.97 -10.14 10.93
N GLY A 34 -12.96 -9.46 12.06
CA GLY A 34 -11.90 -9.55 13.04
C GLY A 34 -10.60 -8.83 12.61
N PRO A 35 -9.66 -8.69 13.56
CA PRO A 35 -8.40 -7.97 13.28
C PRO A 35 -7.57 -8.60 12.17
N GLU A 36 -7.40 -9.92 12.18
CA GLU A 36 -6.63 -10.60 11.14
C GLU A 36 -7.29 -10.46 9.77
N GLY A 37 -8.63 -10.59 9.71
CA GLY A 37 -9.39 -10.39 8.48
C GLY A 37 -9.20 -8.97 7.94
N ARG A 38 -9.10 -7.98 8.81
CA ARG A 38 -8.89 -6.58 8.40
C ARG A 38 -7.51 -6.39 7.78
N VAL A 39 -6.46 -6.96 8.38
CA VAL A 39 -5.12 -6.87 7.79
C VAL A 39 -5.10 -7.56 6.43
N ARG A 40 -5.66 -8.75 6.34
CA ARG A 40 -5.72 -9.49 5.07
C ARG A 40 -6.49 -8.70 4.01
N ALA A 41 -7.56 -8.03 4.40
CA ALA A 41 -8.37 -7.23 3.47
C ALA A 41 -7.55 -6.08 2.88
N ILE A 42 -6.75 -5.40 3.71
CA ILE A 42 -5.88 -4.31 3.23
C ILE A 42 -4.84 -4.85 2.24
N LEU A 43 -4.24 -5.99 2.55
CA LEU A 43 -3.23 -6.59 1.68
C LEU A 43 -3.85 -7.00 0.33
N ARG A 44 -5.00 -7.64 0.35
CA ARG A 44 -5.68 -8.03 -0.88
C ARG A 44 -6.09 -6.83 -1.72
N ALA A 45 -6.55 -5.76 -1.09
CA ALA A 45 -6.89 -4.53 -1.81
C ALA A 45 -5.66 -3.92 -2.47
N SER A 46 -4.51 -3.95 -1.79
CA SER A 46 -3.27 -3.37 -2.32
C SER A 46 -2.79 -4.09 -3.59
N PHE A 47 -3.10 -5.37 -3.73
CA PHE A 47 -2.65 -6.18 -4.87
C PHE A 47 -3.80 -6.66 -5.74
N SER A 48 -4.95 -6.02 -5.64
CA SER A 48 -6.09 -6.36 -6.49
C SER A 48 -5.82 -6.02 -7.95
N PRO A 49 -6.54 -6.64 -8.90
CA PRO A 49 -6.35 -6.34 -10.32
C PRO A 49 -6.51 -4.87 -10.69
N GLY A 50 -7.34 -4.12 -9.95
CA GLY A 50 -7.50 -2.69 -10.19
C GLY A 50 -6.31 -1.86 -9.76
N ASN A 51 -5.58 -2.31 -8.74
CA ASN A 51 -4.43 -1.58 -8.19
C ASN A 51 -3.10 -2.14 -8.64
N PHE A 52 -3.02 -3.44 -8.83
CA PHE A 52 -1.77 -4.12 -9.14
C PHE A 52 -1.76 -4.60 -10.59
N ARG A 53 -1.78 -3.66 -11.50
CA ARG A 53 -1.71 -3.87 -12.94
C ARG A 53 -0.57 -3.01 -13.48
N ARG A 54 -0.06 -3.38 -14.65
CA ARG A 54 1.15 -2.76 -15.20
C ARG A 54 1.09 -1.25 -15.24
N GLU A 55 0.00 -0.66 -15.71
CA GLU A 55 -0.14 0.79 -15.84
C GLU A 55 -0.15 1.47 -14.47
N ALA A 56 -0.84 0.89 -13.50
CA ALA A 56 -0.92 1.45 -12.16
C ALA A 56 0.42 1.34 -11.43
N VAL A 57 1.10 0.18 -11.55
CA VAL A 57 2.40 -0.03 -10.92
C VAL A 57 3.44 0.93 -11.52
N GLY A 58 3.41 1.12 -12.84
CA GLY A 58 4.29 2.08 -13.50
C GLY A 58 4.02 3.51 -13.06
N ALA A 59 2.74 3.87 -12.89
CA ALA A 59 2.38 5.19 -12.40
C ALA A 59 2.88 5.42 -10.97
N TRP A 60 2.82 4.41 -10.11
CA TRP A 60 3.37 4.50 -8.76
C TRP A 60 4.87 4.78 -8.76
N LEU A 61 5.63 4.09 -9.61
CA LEU A 61 7.06 4.31 -9.70
C LEU A 61 7.36 5.76 -10.11
N ASN A 62 6.65 6.26 -11.13
CA ASN A 62 6.81 7.65 -11.58
C ASN A 62 6.42 8.63 -10.47
N PHE A 63 5.42 8.29 -9.69
CA PHE A 63 5.00 9.12 -8.57
C PHE A 63 6.08 9.23 -7.49
N TRP A 64 6.72 8.11 -7.15
CA TRP A 64 7.83 8.12 -6.19
C TRP A 64 9.00 8.98 -6.69
N VAL A 65 9.31 8.91 -7.98
CA VAL A 65 10.35 9.76 -8.56
C VAL A 65 9.96 11.23 -8.47
N LEU A 66 8.74 11.56 -8.86
CA LEU A 66 8.23 12.93 -8.83
C LEU A 66 8.21 13.50 -7.40
N ALA A 67 7.88 12.68 -6.42
CA ALA A 67 7.80 13.09 -5.02
C ALA A 67 9.16 13.54 -4.47
N GLN A 68 10.26 13.17 -5.10
CA GLN A 68 11.58 13.61 -4.67
C GLN A 68 11.80 15.10 -4.90
N THR A 69 11.15 15.69 -5.89
CA THR A 69 11.42 17.07 -6.30
C THR A 69 10.19 17.98 -6.31
N VAL A 70 8.98 17.43 -6.36
CA VAL A 70 7.74 18.20 -6.44
C VAL A 70 7.04 18.16 -5.08
N PRO A 71 6.95 19.32 -4.37
CA PRO A 71 6.38 19.34 -3.01
C PRO A 71 4.97 18.81 -2.91
N GLU A 72 4.12 19.09 -3.90
CA GLU A 72 2.74 18.60 -3.89
C GLU A 72 2.67 17.08 -3.98
N ALA A 73 3.50 16.49 -4.83
CA ALA A 73 3.59 15.03 -4.95
C ALA A 73 4.10 14.41 -3.64
N LYS A 74 5.10 15.03 -3.03
CA LYS A 74 5.65 14.58 -1.76
C LYS A 74 4.59 14.58 -0.66
N ARG A 75 3.80 15.63 -0.58
CA ARG A 75 2.72 15.74 0.41
C ARG A 75 1.64 14.69 0.18
N LEU A 76 1.25 14.48 -1.08
CA LEU A 76 0.25 13.50 -1.44
C LEU A 76 0.70 12.09 -1.08
N LEU A 77 1.98 11.77 -1.35
CA LEU A 77 2.57 10.49 -0.99
C LEU A 77 2.59 10.29 0.53
N ALA A 78 2.95 11.32 1.28
CA ALA A 78 2.98 11.24 2.75
C ALA A 78 1.60 10.97 3.33
N ILE A 79 0.56 11.59 2.77
CA ILE A 79 -0.82 11.35 3.19
C ILE A 79 -1.22 9.89 2.95
N TYR A 80 -0.92 9.38 1.76
CA TYR A 80 -1.20 7.99 1.43
C TYR A 80 -0.48 7.03 2.37
N GLN A 81 0.82 7.22 2.55
CA GLN A 81 1.62 6.36 3.42
C GLN A 81 1.14 6.39 4.87
N GLY A 82 0.76 7.58 5.35
CA GLY A 82 0.23 7.74 6.69
C GLY A 82 -1.08 6.99 6.90
N ARG A 83 -1.98 7.06 5.91
CA ARG A 83 -3.26 6.34 5.98
C ARG A 83 -3.06 4.83 5.96
N LEU A 84 -2.20 4.34 5.09
CA LEU A 84 -1.93 2.91 5.01
C LEU A 84 -1.35 2.40 6.34
N ARG A 85 -0.34 3.09 6.87
CA ARG A 85 0.27 2.72 8.14
C ARG A 85 -0.76 2.75 9.27
N SER A 86 -1.57 3.79 9.34
CA SER A 86 -2.60 3.93 10.37
C SER A 86 -3.63 2.81 10.30
N ASN A 87 -4.10 2.48 9.11
CA ASN A 87 -5.06 1.39 8.92
C ASN A 87 -4.46 0.05 9.34
N LEU A 88 -3.22 -0.22 8.93
CA LEU A 88 -2.54 -1.45 9.30
C LEU A 88 -2.27 -1.53 10.80
N ALA A 89 -1.77 -0.46 11.40
CA ALA A 89 -1.46 -0.44 12.82
C ALA A 89 -2.72 -0.66 13.66
N SER A 90 -3.82 -0.01 13.29
CA SER A 90 -5.09 -0.16 14.00
C SER A 90 -5.57 -1.61 13.97
N ALA A 91 -5.48 -2.27 12.81
CA ALA A 91 -5.88 -3.67 12.68
C ALA A 91 -4.93 -4.61 13.41
N LEU A 92 -3.66 -4.25 13.50
CA LEU A 92 -2.62 -5.10 14.10
C LEU A 92 -2.54 -5.00 15.62
N ARG A 93 -3.06 -3.94 16.24
CA ARG A 93 -2.94 -3.77 17.69
C ARG A 93 -3.48 -4.97 18.49
N PRO A 94 -4.66 -5.51 18.20
CA PRO A 94 -5.12 -6.69 18.93
C PRO A 94 -4.27 -7.94 18.71
N LEU A 95 -3.49 -7.98 17.62
CA LEU A 95 -2.71 -9.16 17.23
C LEU A 95 -1.26 -9.09 17.65
N ALA A 96 -0.66 -7.90 17.61
CA ALA A 96 0.77 -7.71 17.81
C ALA A 96 1.12 -6.83 19.01
N GLY A 97 0.13 -6.24 19.66
CA GLY A 97 0.36 -5.41 20.85
C GLY A 97 1.30 -4.25 20.55
N ALA A 98 2.33 -4.11 21.38
CA ALA A 98 3.30 -3.02 21.26
C ALA A 98 4.10 -3.06 19.95
N ARG A 99 4.10 -4.19 19.24
CA ARG A 99 4.81 -4.31 17.97
C ARG A 99 3.97 -3.89 16.76
N ALA A 100 2.72 -3.49 16.95
CA ALA A 100 1.81 -3.19 15.85
C ALA A 100 2.36 -2.14 14.89
N GLU A 101 2.94 -1.06 15.41
CA GLU A 101 3.52 -0.01 14.56
C GLU A 101 4.69 -0.54 13.72
N ALA A 102 5.58 -1.32 14.32
CA ALA A 102 6.72 -1.89 13.62
C ALA A 102 6.29 -2.86 12.53
N VAL A 103 5.30 -3.70 12.82
CA VAL A 103 4.77 -4.66 11.82
C VAL A 103 4.07 -3.91 10.70
N ALA A 104 3.28 -2.87 11.03
CA ALA A 104 2.62 -2.03 10.03
C ALA A 104 3.64 -1.38 9.09
N GLN A 105 4.72 -0.86 9.65
CA GLN A 105 5.77 -0.24 8.84
C GLN A 105 6.46 -1.27 7.94
N GLY A 106 6.74 -2.45 8.45
CA GLY A 106 7.32 -3.54 7.67
C GLY A 106 6.43 -3.98 6.53
N LEU A 107 5.12 -4.11 6.79
CA LEU A 107 4.15 -4.45 5.73
C LEU A 107 4.07 -3.36 4.68
N GLY A 108 4.05 -2.09 5.08
CA GLY A 108 4.04 -0.98 4.13
C GLY A 108 5.27 -0.99 3.23
N ALA A 109 6.45 -1.22 3.81
CA ALA A 109 7.69 -1.30 3.05
C ALA A 109 7.68 -2.49 2.09
N LEU A 110 7.11 -3.62 2.52
CA LEU A 110 7.02 -4.81 1.69
C LEU A 110 6.07 -4.58 0.51
N ILE A 111 4.94 -3.92 0.74
CA ILE A 111 4.01 -3.56 -0.34
C ILE A 111 4.74 -2.72 -1.38
N ASP A 112 5.45 -1.68 -0.94
CA ASP A 112 6.20 -0.82 -1.86
C ASP A 112 7.26 -1.61 -2.62
N GLY A 113 7.98 -2.50 -1.94
CA GLY A 113 8.99 -3.33 -2.56
C GLY A 113 8.41 -4.29 -3.60
N LEU A 114 7.25 -4.85 -3.34
CA LEU A 114 6.57 -5.74 -4.29
C LEU A 114 6.12 -4.96 -5.53
N TYR A 115 5.63 -3.74 -5.36
CA TYR A 115 5.28 -2.86 -6.49
C TYR A 115 6.52 -2.57 -7.34
N LEU A 116 7.62 -2.19 -6.69
CA LEU A 116 8.86 -1.87 -7.39
C LEU A 116 9.39 -3.08 -8.17
N ARG A 117 9.35 -4.26 -7.58
CA ARG A 117 9.81 -5.47 -8.25
C ARG A 117 8.99 -5.79 -9.48
N GLU A 118 7.66 -5.55 -9.42
CA GLU A 118 6.80 -5.81 -10.57
C GLU A 118 7.11 -4.92 -11.76
N VAL A 119 7.54 -3.67 -11.52
CA VAL A 119 7.96 -2.78 -12.61
C VAL A 119 9.13 -3.39 -13.38
N LEU A 120 10.00 -4.11 -12.68
CA LEU A 120 11.23 -4.64 -13.26
C LEU A 120 11.07 -6.03 -13.88
N LYS A 121 9.90 -6.64 -13.74
CA LYS A 121 9.63 -7.97 -14.28
C LYS A 121 9.04 -7.89 -15.67
N SER A 122 9.23 -8.96 -16.44
CA SER A 122 8.52 -9.17 -17.70
C SER A 122 7.18 -9.84 -17.39
N GLY A 123 6.18 -9.59 -18.22
CA GLY A 123 4.87 -10.20 -18.07
C GLY A 123 3.95 -9.39 -17.16
N PRO A 124 2.70 -9.83 -17.01
CA PRO A 124 1.72 -9.13 -16.19
C PRO A 124 2.02 -9.29 -14.69
N PRO A 125 1.63 -8.30 -13.86
CA PRO A 125 1.76 -8.42 -12.41
C PRO A 125 0.97 -9.61 -11.86
N ASP A 126 1.56 -10.28 -10.88
CA ASP A 126 0.93 -11.43 -10.22
C ASP A 126 0.50 -11.03 -8.81
N GLY A 127 -0.74 -10.55 -8.69
CA GLY A 127 -1.29 -10.12 -7.42
C GLY A 127 -1.41 -11.23 -6.40
N ALA A 128 -1.75 -12.43 -6.83
CA ALA A 128 -1.89 -13.57 -5.92
C ALA A 128 -0.53 -13.92 -5.28
N ALA A 129 0.54 -13.90 -6.06
CA ALA A 129 1.88 -14.16 -5.53
C ALA A 129 2.32 -13.06 -4.56
N ALA A 130 2.00 -11.81 -4.86
CA ALA A 130 2.32 -10.69 -3.98
C ALA A 130 1.57 -10.80 -2.64
N VAL A 131 0.28 -11.11 -2.68
CA VAL A 131 -0.51 -11.33 -1.47
C VAL A 131 0.09 -12.48 -0.65
N ALA A 132 0.45 -13.58 -1.30
CA ALA A 132 1.03 -14.73 -0.61
C ALA A 132 2.33 -14.35 0.12
N THR A 133 3.19 -13.58 -0.53
CA THR A 133 4.42 -13.09 0.09
C THR A 133 4.13 -12.20 1.31
N ALA A 134 3.20 -11.28 1.19
CA ALA A 134 2.83 -10.38 2.28
C ALA A 134 2.19 -11.15 3.45
N LEU A 135 1.34 -12.13 3.16
CA LEU A 135 0.72 -12.95 4.21
C LEU A 135 1.75 -13.80 4.93
N GLU A 136 2.73 -14.34 4.22
CA GLU A 136 3.79 -15.11 4.83
C GLU A 136 4.60 -14.28 5.81
N TYR A 137 4.93 -13.04 5.42
CA TYR A 137 5.60 -12.10 6.32
C TYR A 137 4.73 -11.81 7.56
N LEU A 138 3.45 -11.51 7.33
CA LEU A 138 2.52 -11.24 8.42
C LEU A 138 2.45 -12.42 9.41
N GLU A 139 2.29 -13.63 8.90
CA GLU A 139 2.20 -14.81 9.76
C GLU A 139 3.46 -15.03 10.56
N ALA A 140 4.62 -14.80 9.96
CA ALA A 140 5.89 -14.91 10.67
C ALA A 140 5.97 -13.89 11.82
N GLU A 141 5.52 -12.64 11.57
CA GLU A 141 5.52 -11.61 12.60
C GLU A 141 4.52 -11.92 13.73
N LEU A 142 3.38 -12.49 13.39
CA LEU A 142 2.35 -12.82 14.39
C LEU A 142 2.72 -14.05 15.24
N ARG A 143 3.67 -14.85 14.82
CA ARG A 143 4.17 -15.97 15.64
C ARG A 143 5.12 -15.52 16.75
N LYS A 144 5.62 -14.28 16.69
CA LYS A 144 6.48 -13.76 17.75
C LYS A 144 5.67 -13.48 19.00
N PRO A 145 6.26 -13.62 20.18
CA PRO A 145 5.54 -13.37 21.44
C PRO A 145 5.02 -11.93 21.50
N LEU A 146 3.85 -11.76 22.11
CA LEU A 146 3.31 -10.43 22.39
C LEU A 146 4.19 -9.71 23.40
N ILE A 147 4.38 -8.41 23.15
CA ILE A 147 5.07 -7.52 24.06
C ILE A 147 4.01 -6.61 24.68
N SER A 148 3.89 -6.66 25.99
CA SER A 148 2.93 -5.85 26.72
C SER A 148 3.49 -4.49 27.10
#